data_a953d78fc245d8690437ddbe5f1df1f1
#
_entry.id   a953d78fc245d8690437ddbe5f1df1f1
#
_cell.length_a   1.000
_cell.length_b   1.000
_cell.length_c   1.000
_cell.angle_alpha   90.00
_cell.angle_beta   90.00
_cell.angle_gamma   90.00
#
_symmetry.space_group_name_H-M   'P 1'
#
loop_
_entity.id
_entity.type
_entity.pdbx_description
1 polymer ?
#
loop_
_entity_poly.entity_id
_entity_poly.type
_entity_poly.pdbx_seq_one_letter_code
_entity_poly.pdbx_strand_id
1 'polypeptide(L)'
;YYGGCENVDVVEQLAIDRIKQLFGAEHANVQPNSGSQANQGVFFGLLQPGDTIMGMSLAEGGHLTHGMALNMSGKWFKANAYGLTAAETIDYDAMRAKAHEVKPKMIIGGGSAYSLKWDWAKMREIADEVGAYLWVDMAHYAGLIAAGVYPNPMPHAHVVTSTTHKTLRGPRGGVILTNDEDLAKKLNSAVFPG
;
A
#
# COMPACT_ATOMS: atom_id res chain seq x y z
N TYR A 1 23.31 -0.31 12.89
CA TYR A 1 24.59 -0.76 12.34
C TYR A 1 25.75 0.19 12.67
N TYR A 2 25.47 1.41 13.09
CA TYR A 2 26.45 2.39 13.54
C TYR A 2 26.37 2.57 15.04
N GLY A 3 27.52 2.70 15.73
CA GLY A 3 27.53 3.11 17.13
C GLY A 3 27.19 4.60 17.26
N GLY A 4 26.67 5.00 18.44
CA GLY A 4 26.37 6.40 18.72
C GLY A 4 25.03 6.90 18.15
N CYS A 5 24.11 5.99 17.80
CA CYS A 5 22.80 6.33 17.21
C CYS A 5 21.65 6.31 18.24
N GLU A 6 21.93 6.22 19.52
CA GLU A 6 20.95 5.99 20.58
C GLU A 6 19.82 7.05 20.57
N ASN A 7 20.14 8.30 20.28
CA ASN A 7 19.14 9.37 20.17
C ASN A 7 18.29 9.26 18.90
N VAL A 8 18.88 8.80 17.80
CA VAL A 8 18.18 8.57 16.53
C VAL A 8 17.25 7.37 16.67
N ASP A 9 17.70 6.30 17.35
CA ASP A 9 16.89 5.12 17.65
C ASP A 9 15.64 5.49 18.47
N VAL A 10 15.77 6.39 19.44
CA VAL A 10 14.63 6.92 20.22
C VAL A 10 13.63 7.66 19.30
N VAL A 11 14.11 8.48 18.38
CA VAL A 11 13.25 9.22 17.44
C VAL A 11 12.52 8.26 16.51
N GLU A 12 13.22 7.26 16.00
CA GLU A 12 12.62 6.22 15.14
C GLU A 12 11.57 5.42 15.90
N GLN A 13 11.87 4.97 17.11
CA GLN A 13 10.91 4.22 17.93
C GLN A 13 9.66 5.03 18.25
N LEU A 14 9.81 6.32 18.58
CA LEU A 14 8.67 7.22 18.79
C LEU A 14 7.79 7.35 17.51
N ALA A 15 8.40 7.40 16.33
CA ALA A 15 7.66 7.45 15.08
C ALA A 15 6.90 6.14 14.85
N ILE A 16 7.54 4.99 15.09
CA ILE A 16 6.92 3.66 14.98
C ILE A 16 5.71 3.57 15.94
N ASP A 17 5.88 3.88 17.20
CA ASP A 17 4.82 3.75 18.21
C ASP A 17 3.62 4.64 17.89
N ARG A 18 3.88 5.89 17.49
CA ARG A 18 2.84 6.86 17.16
C ARG A 18 2.06 6.47 15.89
N ILE A 19 2.74 6.00 14.84
CA ILE A 19 2.05 5.62 13.61
C ILE A 19 1.24 4.35 13.81
N LYS A 20 1.72 3.39 14.61
CA LYS A 20 0.98 2.19 15.01
C LYS A 20 -0.30 2.58 15.76
N GLN A 21 -0.19 3.44 16.75
CA GLN A 21 -1.34 3.92 17.52
C GLN A 21 -2.35 4.67 16.63
N LEU A 22 -1.86 5.50 15.69
CA LEU A 22 -2.69 6.34 14.84
C LEU A 22 -3.59 5.53 13.90
N PHE A 23 -3.09 4.42 13.36
CA PHE A 23 -3.80 3.61 12.38
C PHE A 23 -4.28 2.25 12.91
N GLY A 24 -3.92 1.88 14.14
CA GLY A 24 -4.25 0.57 14.71
C GLY A 24 -3.42 -0.56 14.09
N ALA A 25 -2.14 -0.30 13.78
CA ALA A 25 -1.23 -1.29 13.23
C ALA A 25 -0.42 -1.99 14.33
N GLU A 26 -0.11 -3.28 14.14
CA GLU A 26 0.78 -4.03 15.05
C GLU A 26 2.25 -3.81 14.73
N HIS A 27 2.60 -3.62 13.46
CA HIS A 27 3.96 -3.42 12.97
C HIS A 27 4.04 -2.22 12.04
N ALA A 28 5.14 -1.48 12.11
CA ALA A 28 5.42 -0.34 11.26
C ALA A 28 6.89 -0.25 10.89
N ASN A 29 7.17 0.16 9.65
CA ASN A 29 8.48 0.60 9.19
C ASN A 29 8.38 2.07 8.74
N VAL A 30 9.21 2.93 9.31
CA VAL A 30 9.20 4.39 9.09
C VAL A 30 10.45 4.88 8.35
N GLN A 31 11.30 3.99 7.88
CA GLN A 31 12.57 4.31 7.23
C GLN A 31 12.44 4.76 5.76
N PRO A 32 11.41 4.39 4.97
CA PRO A 32 11.30 4.88 3.61
C PRO A 32 11.30 6.42 3.52
N ASN A 33 12.09 6.96 2.60
CA ASN A 33 12.18 8.42 2.41
C ASN A 33 10.98 9.01 1.65
N SER A 34 10.13 8.16 1.10
CA SER A 34 8.99 8.54 0.27
C SER A 34 7.96 7.41 0.18
N GLY A 35 6.74 7.74 -0.26
CA GLY A 35 5.75 6.73 -0.59
C GLY A 35 6.21 5.79 -1.70
N SER A 36 6.94 6.30 -2.70
CA SER A 36 7.49 5.45 -3.76
C SER A 36 8.48 4.43 -3.23
N GLN A 37 9.35 4.81 -2.29
CA GLN A 37 10.28 3.85 -1.67
C GLN A 37 9.52 2.85 -0.77
N ALA A 38 8.52 3.29 -0.02
CA ALA A 38 7.66 2.37 0.74
C ALA A 38 7.01 1.35 -0.18
N ASN A 39 6.46 1.79 -1.32
CA ASN A 39 5.84 0.93 -2.31
C ASN A 39 6.85 -0.04 -2.96
N GLN A 40 8.07 0.43 -3.25
CA GLN A 40 9.17 -0.43 -3.72
C GLN A 40 9.53 -1.50 -2.69
N GLY A 41 9.57 -1.13 -1.41
CA GLY A 41 9.80 -2.09 -0.32
C GLY A 41 8.74 -3.19 -0.27
N VAL A 42 7.47 -2.85 -0.51
CA VAL A 42 6.38 -3.84 -0.61
C VAL A 42 6.59 -4.78 -1.79
N PHE A 43 6.87 -4.25 -2.97
CA PHE A 43 7.16 -5.07 -4.15
C PHE A 43 8.36 -5.99 -3.93
N PHE A 44 9.46 -5.44 -3.43
CA PHE A 44 10.70 -6.19 -3.24
C PHE A 44 10.56 -7.29 -2.17
N GLY A 45 9.81 -7.02 -1.10
CA GLY A 45 9.60 -7.98 -0.01
C GLY A 45 8.64 -9.11 -0.33
N LEU A 46 7.68 -8.90 -1.24
CA LEU A 46 6.57 -9.82 -1.43
C LEU A 46 6.46 -10.42 -2.83
N LEU A 47 7.12 -9.86 -3.82
CA LEU A 47 7.00 -10.27 -5.21
C LEU A 47 8.36 -10.53 -5.87
N GLN A 48 8.32 -11.18 -7.02
CA GLN A 48 9.45 -11.34 -7.92
C GLN A 48 9.19 -10.61 -9.24
N PRO A 49 10.22 -10.09 -9.92
CA PRO A 49 10.06 -9.54 -11.27
C PRO A 49 9.35 -10.54 -12.20
N GLY A 50 8.36 -10.04 -12.93
CA GLY A 50 7.51 -10.86 -13.81
C GLY A 50 6.23 -11.37 -13.17
N ASP A 51 6.06 -11.21 -11.85
CA ASP A 51 4.78 -11.52 -11.19
C ASP A 51 3.65 -10.62 -11.70
N THR A 52 2.43 -11.12 -11.63
CA THR A 52 1.24 -10.36 -12.03
C THR A 52 0.73 -9.52 -10.87
N ILE A 53 0.48 -8.25 -11.13
CA ILE A 53 -0.14 -7.31 -10.19
C ILE A 53 -1.40 -6.70 -10.81
N MET A 54 -2.30 -6.22 -9.97
CA MET A 54 -3.50 -5.52 -10.40
C MET A 54 -3.71 -4.26 -9.57
N GLY A 55 -3.86 -3.10 -10.22
CA GLY A 55 -4.04 -1.80 -9.59
C GLY A 55 -5.07 -0.95 -10.33
N MET A 56 -5.48 0.17 -9.73
CA MET A 56 -6.38 1.11 -10.40
C MET A 56 -5.71 1.74 -11.62
N SER A 57 -6.46 1.85 -12.72
CA SER A 57 -6.00 2.56 -13.93
C SER A 57 -5.56 3.99 -13.61
N LEU A 58 -4.41 4.40 -14.15
CA LEU A 58 -3.92 5.77 -13.97
C LEU A 58 -4.91 6.81 -14.51
N ALA A 59 -5.57 6.49 -15.64
CA ALA A 59 -6.57 7.36 -16.27
C ALA A 59 -7.83 7.56 -15.40
N GLU A 60 -8.08 6.65 -14.46
CA GLU A 60 -9.24 6.69 -13.56
C GLU A 60 -8.87 7.04 -12.12
N GLY A 61 -7.65 7.52 -11.91
CA GLY A 61 -7.21 8.06 -10.62
C GLY A 61 -6.18 7.22 -9.87
N GLY A 62 -5.63 6.18 -10.48
CA GLY A 62 -4.55 5.37 -9.91
C GLY A 62 -3.25 6.15 -9.69
N HIS A 63 -2.27 5.53 -9.07
CA HIS A 63 -0.95 6.11 -8.85
C HIS A 63 0.09 5.51 -9.82
N LEU A 64 1.14 6.30 -10.13
CA LEU A 64 2.23 5.86 -11.02
C LEU A 64 2.86 4.53 -10.57
N THR A 65 3.06 4.34 -9.26
CA THR A 65 3.67 3.13 -8.70
C THR A 65 2.74 1.92 -8.63
N HIS A 66 1.52 2.01 -9.15
CA HIS A 66 0.54 0.92 -9.15
C HIS A 66 0.47 0.18 -10.51
N GLY A 67 1.55 0.20 -11.29
CA GLY A 67 1.65 -0.55 -12.55
C GLY A 67 1.71 0.30 -13.82
N MET A 68 1.92 1.63 -13.71
CA MET A 68 2.06 2.46 -14.90
C MET A 68 3.30 2.06 -15.71
N ALA A 69 3.15 1.93 -17.03
CA ALA A 69 4.13 1.31 -17.93
C ALA A 69 5.54 1.92 -17.88
N LEU A 70 5.67 3.23 -17.65
CA LEU A 70 6.96 3.91 -17.56
C LEU A 70 7.57 3.84 -16.16
N ASN A 71 6.77 3.49 -15.14
CA ASN A 71 7.23 3.32 -13.77
C ASN A 71 7.89 1.95 -13.59
N MET A 72 8.74 1.81 -12.57
CA MET A 72 9.35 0.54 -12.20
C MET A 72 8.30 -0.57 -12.08
N SER A 73 7.15 -0.29 -11.46
CA SER A 73 6.08 -1.27 -11.27
C SER A 73 5.50 -1.82 -12.58
N GLY A 74 5.39 -0.99 -13.61
CA GLY A 74 4.94 -1.43 -14.93
C GLY A 74 6.05 -2.09 -15.77
N LYS A 75 7.32 -1.83 -15.45
CA LYS A 75 8.47 -2.43 -16.15
C LYS A 75 8.85 -3.80 -15.59
N TRP A 76 8.69 -4.01 -14.28
CA TRP A 76 9.12 -5.23 -13.62
C TRP A 76 8.01 -6.26 -13.47
N PHE A 77 6.76 -5.82 -13.46
CA PHE A 77 5.59 -6.68 -13.21
C PHE A 77 4.65 -6.72 -14.41
N LYS A 78 3.88 -7.80 -14.51
CA LYS A 78 2.77 -7.90 -15.45
C LYS A 78 1.57 -7.14 -14.85
N ALA A 79 1.52 -5.83 -15.12
CA ALA A 79 0.51 -4.96 -14.56
C ALA A 79 -0.81 -5.07 -15.33
N ASN A 80 -1.90 -5.26 -14.60
CA ASN A 80 -3.27 -5.24 -15.09
C ASN A 80 -4.04 -4.15 -14.36
N ALA A 81 -4.93 -3.46 -15.06
CA ALA A 81 -5.73 -2.40 -14.47
C ALA A 81 -7.16 -2.88 -14.20
N TYR A 82 -7.72 -2.42 -13.08
CA TYR A 82 -9.17 -2.35 -12.88
C TYR A 82 -9.61 -0.88 -12.95
N GLY A 83 -10.89 -0.67 -13.14
CA GLY A 83 -11.42 0.65 -13.41
C GLY A 83 -12.73 0.96 -12.70
N LEU A 84 -13.44 1.92 -13.26
CA LEU A 84 -14.69 2.46 -12.75
C LEU A 84 -15.87 1.99 -13.60
N THR A 85 -17.05 1.99 -13.00
CA THR A 85 -18.33 1.88 -13.69
C THR A 85 -18.66 3.17 -14.44
N ALA A 86 -19.71 3.15 -15.26
CA ALA A 86 -20.23 4.37 -15.89
C ALA A 86 -20.72 5.45 -14.89
N ALA A 87 -20.97 5.06 -13.63
CA ALA A 87 -21.31 5.96 -12.54
C ALA A 87 -20.07 6.46 -11.76
N GLU A 88 -18.86 6.24 -12.29
CA GLU A 88 -17.58 6.64 -11.69
C GLU A 88 -17.31 6.03 -10.31
N THR A 89 -17.94 4.89 -10.00
CA THR A 89 -17.63 4.07 -8.82
C THR A 89 -16.73 2.92 -9.20
N ILE A 90 -15.92 2.40 -8.24
CA ILE A 90 -15.07 1.25 -8.51
C ILE A 90 -15.94 0.07 -8.95
N ASP A 91 -15.57 -0.52 -10.09
CA ASP A 91 -16.23 -1.72 -10.63
C ASP A 91 -15.65 -2.98 -9.98
N TYR A 92 -16.17 -3.32 -8.79
CA TYR A 92 -15.71 -4.50 -8.05
C TYR A 92 -16.05 -5.81 -8.76
N ASP A 93 -17.11 -5.85 -9.57
CA ASP A 93 -17.50 -7.07 -10.28
C ASP A 93 -16.54 -7.32 -11.48
N ALA A 94 -16.21 -6.27 -12.22
CA ALA A 94 -15.17 -6.34 -13.25
C ALA A 94 -13.79 -6.61 -12.63
N MET A 95 -13.48 -6.02 -11.47
CA MET A 95 -12.25 -6.30 -10.71
C MET A 95 -12.14 -7.79 -10.36
N ARG A 96 -13.22 -8.39 -9.80
CA ARG A 96 -13.28 -9.81 -9.45
C ARG A 96 -13.08 -10.70 -10.68
N ALA A 97 -13.83 -10.44 -11.76
CA ALA A 97 -13.68 -11.19 -12.99
C ALA A 97 -12.25 -11.13 -13.55
N LYS A 98 -11.65 -9.93 -13.55
CA LYS A 98 -10.27 -9.73 -13.98
C LYS A 98 -9.26 -10.44 -13.07
N ALA A 99 -9.45 -10.41 -11.76
CA ALA A 99 -8.59 -11.12 -10.81
C ALA A 99 -8.62 -12.65 -11.05
N HIS A 100 -9.77 -13.23 -11.31
CA HIS A 100 -9.89 -14.65 -11.67
C HIS A 100 -9.24 -14.98 -13.01
N GLU A 101 -9.29 -14.07 -14.00
CA GLU A 101 -8.64 -14.23 -15.29
C GLU A 101 -7.11 -14.20 -15.18
N VAL A 102 -6.54 -13.18 -14.53
CA VAL A 102 -5.10 -12.91 -14.55
C VAL A 102 -4.33 -13.49 -13.37
N LYS A 103 -5.04 -13.94 -12.33
CA LYS A 103 -4.47 -14.55 -11.13
C LYS A 103 -3.32 -13.71 -10.55
N PRO A 104 -3.56 -12.45 -10.15
CA PRO A 104 -2.49 -11.61 -9.62
C PRO A 104 -1.96 -12.17 -8.31
N LYS A 105 -0.69 -11.96 -8.03
CA LYS A 105 -0.13 -12.19 -6.69
C LYS A 105 -0.40 -11.05 -5.72
N MET A 106 -0.75 -9.87 -6.26
CA MET A 106 -1.06 -8.69 -5.48
C MET A 106 -2.14 -7.85 -6.14
N ILE A 107 -3.14 -7.45 -5.35
CA ILE A 107 -4.13 -6.44 -5.70
C ILE A 107 -3.81 -5.18 -4.91
N ILE A 108 -3.73 -4.05 -5.61
CA ILE A 108 -3.34 -2.75 -5.04
C ILE A 108 -4.59 -1.87 -4.95
N GLY A 109 -4.98 -1.51 -3.74
CA GLY A 109 -6.02 -0.52 -3.47
C GLY A 109 -5.43 0.86 -3.23
N GLY A 110 -6.24 1.88 -3.45
CA GLY A 110 -5.82 3.27 -3.32
C GLY A 110 -5.60 3.96 -4.66
N GLY A 111 -5.68 5.26 -4.64
CA GLY A 111 -5.55 6.08 -5.84
C GLY A 111 -5.26 7.53 -5.48
N SER A 112 -4.73 8.28 -6.45
CA SER A 112 -4.34 9.68 -6.26
C SER A 112 -5.51 10.65 -6.49
N ALA A 113 -6.50 10.26 -7.29
CA ALA A 113 -7.55 11.14 -7.77
C ALA A 113 -8.96 10.50 -7.75
N TYR A 114 -9.20 9.56 -6.85
CA TYR A 114 -10.51 8.96 -6.61
C TYR A 114 -11.07 9.48 -5.29
N SER A 115 -12.19 10.19 -5.33
CA SER A 115 -12.74 10.92 -4.18
C SER A 115 -13.75 10.14 -3.34
N LEU A 116 -14.29 9.03 -3.86
CA LEU A 116 -15.27 8.22 -3.16
C LEU A 116 -14.62 7.24 -2.19
N LYS A 117 -15.42 6.66 -1.30
CA LYS A 117 -14.93 5.67 -0.35
C LYS A 117 -14.63 4.33 -1.03
N TRP A 118 -13.54 3.71 -0.63
CA TRP A 118 -13.18 2.36 -0.98
C TRP A 118 -13.87 1.35 -0.05
N ASP A 119 -14.27 0.22 -0.61
CA ASP A 119 -14.72 -0.93 0.16
C ASP A 119 -13.54 -1.91 0.32
N TRP A 120 -12.77 -1.72 1.39
CA TRP A 120 -11.60 -2.55 1.67
C TRP A 120 -11.96 -4.00 1.98
N ALA A 121 -13.12 -4.24 2.57
CA ALA A 121 -13.60 -5.60 2.87
C ALA A 121 -13.88 -6.37 1.58
N LYS A 122 -14.53 -5.73 0.61
CA LYS A 122 -14.81 -6.32 -0.70
C LYS A 122 -13.53 -6.56 -1.51
N MET A 123 -12.57 -5.65 -1.43
CA MET A 123 -11.25 -5.88 -2.04
C MET A 123 -10.50 -7.06 -1.40
N ARG A 124 -10.59 -7.20 -0.07
CA ARG A 124 -9.99 -8.34 0.64
C ARG A 124 -10.63 -9.65 0.23
N GLU A 125 -11.95 -9.72 0.13
CA GLU A 125 -12.67 -10.89 -0.37
C GLU A 125 -12.17 -11.31 -1.76
N ILE A 126 -12.06 -10.35 -2.70
CA ILE A 126 -11.56 -10.62 -4.05
C ILE A 126 -10.10 -11.12 -4.02
N ALA A 127 -9.26 -10.54 -3.17
CA ALA A 127 -7.87 -10.96 -3.04
C ALA A 127 -7.76 -12.40 -2.52
N ASP A 128 -8.55 -12.74 -1.50
CA ASP A 128 -8.57 -14.07 -0.89
C ASP A 128 -9.08 -15.14 -1.90
N GLU A 129 -10.07 -14.83 -2.72
CA GLU A 129 -10.59 -15.74 -3.78
C GLU A 129 -9.51 -16.21 -4.76
N VAL A 130 -8.50 -15.38 -5.02
CA VAL A 130 -7.43 -15.68 -5.98
C VAL A 130 -6.08 -15.96 -5.32
N GLY A 131 -6.00 -15.93 -3.98
CA GLY A 131 -4.78 -16.13 -3.21
C GLY A 131 -3.78 -14.98 -3.36
N ALA A 132 -4.25 -13.75 -3.59
CA ALA A 132 -3.43 -12.56 -3.74
C ALA A 132 -3.23 -11.82 -2.40
N TYR A 133 -2.12 -11.11 -2.27
CA TYR A 133 -2.01 -10.08 -1.24
C TYR A 133 -2.91 -8.89 -1.59
N LEU A 134 -3.63 -8.35 -0.60
CA LEU A 134 -4.21 -7.02 -0.67
C LEU A 134 -3.23 -6.03 -0.05
N TRP A 135 -2.70 -5.13 -0.87
CA TRP A 135 -1.92 -3.97 -0.42
C TRP A 135 -2.73 -2.70 -0.67
N VAL A 136 -2.81 -1.81 0.33
CA VAL A 136 -3.49 -0.52 0.21
C VAL A 136 -2.49 0.62 0.37
N ASP A 137 -2.37 1.45 -0.65
CA ASP A 137 -1.67 2.74 -0.59
C ASP A 137 -2.68 3.82 -0.18
N MET A 138 -2.66 4.21 1.10
CA MET A 138 -3.60 5.17 1.66
C MET A 138 -3.08 6.62 1.65
N ALA A 139 -1.98 6.91 0.96
CA ALA A 139 -1.27 8.19 1.07
C ALA A 139 -2.16 9.42 0.89
N HIS A 140 -3.13 9.39 -0.02
CA HIS A 140 -4.05 10.50 -0.25
C HIS A 140 -5.17 10.60 0.79
N TYR A 141 -5.47 9.52 1.50
CA TYR A 141 -6.57 9.43 2.47
C TYR A 141 -6.08 9.38 3.92
N ALA A 142 -4.78 9.25 4.17
CA ALA A 142 -4.22 8.94 5.49
C ALA A 142 -4.68 9.94 6.58
N GLY A 143 -4.73 11.23 6.26
CA GLY A 143 -5.23 12.24 7.21
C GLY A 143 -6.71 12.08 7.54
N LEU A 144 -7.53 11.69 6.56
CA LEU A 144 -8.97 11.44 6.75
C LEU A 144 -9.20 10.15 7.54
N ILE A 145 -8.39 9.13 7.31
CA ILE A 145 -8.42 7.87 8.07
C ILE A 145 -8.02 8.13 9.52
N ALA A 146 -6.94 8.87 9.76
CA ALA A 146 -6.50 9.24 11.09
C ALA A 146 -7.56 10.06 11.86
N ALA A 147 -8.34 10.87 11.15
CA ALA A 147 -9.46 11.63 11.71
C ALA A 147 -10.75 10.80 11.91
N GLY A 148 -10.78 9.53 11.51
CA GLY A 148 -11.94 8.64 11.64
C GLY A 148 -13.10 8.94 10.68
N VAL A 149 -12.87 9.76 9.64
CA VAL A 149 -13.92 10.16 8.66
C VAL A 149 -13.84 9.38 7.34
N TYR A 150 -12.84 8.52 7.20
CA TYR A 150 -12.65 7.66 6.03
C TYR A 150 -12.34 6.22 6.47
N PRO A 151 -12.77 5.18 5.73
CA PRO A 151 -12.55 3.79 6.12
C PRO A 151 -11.07 3.46 6.30
N ASN A 152 -10.73 2.86 7.45
CA ASN A 152 -9.38 2.39 7.73
C ASN A 152 -9.11 1.05 7.02
N PRO A 153 -8.07 0.92 6.18
CA PRO A 153 -7.74 -0.32 5.50
C PRO A 153 -7.09 -1.37 6.42
N MET A 154 -6.53 -0.98 7.56
CA MET A 154 -5.74 -1.87 8.43
C MET A 154 -6.44 -3.18 8.82
N PRO A 155 -7.77 -3.22 9.10
CA PRO A 155 -8.46 -4.47 9.42
C PRO A 155 -8.57 -5.44 8.23
N HIS A 156 -8.36 -4.98 7.01
CA HIS A 156 -8.61 -5.75 5.79
C HIS A 156 -7.35 -6.04 4.97
N ALA A 157 -6.44 -5.07 4.88
CA ALA A 157 -5.24 -5.19 4.05
C ALA A 157 -4.16 -6.05 4.72
N HIS A 158 -3.41 -6.80 3.90
CA HIS A 158 -2.20 -7.49 4.36
C HIS A 158 -1.07 -6.49 4.63
N VAL A 159 -0.96 -5.47 3.78
CA VAL A 159 0.02 -4.39 3.89
C VAL A 159 -0.65 -3.07 3.58
N VAL A 160 -0.26 -2.03 4.30
CA VAL A 160 -0.70 -0.65 4.04
C VAL A 160 0.55 0.23 3.92
N THR A 161 0.56 1.10 2.91
CA THR A 161 1.60 2.13 2.77
C THR A 161 1.00 3.51 2.79
N SER A 162 1.81 4.48 3.18
CA SER A 162 1.45 5.89 3.09
C SER A 162 2.68 6.78 2.91
N THR A 163 2.44 8.00 2.47
CA THR A 163 3.35 9.13 2.72
C THR A 163 2.99 9.80 4.03
N THR A 164 3.94 10.50 4.63
CA THR A 164 3.69 11.31 5.83
C THR A 164 3.36 12.77 5.52
N HIS A 165 3.57 13.23 4.27
CA HIS A 165 3.55 14.65 3.86
C HIS A 165 2.37 15.07 2.97
N LYS A 166 1.36 14.21 2.78
CA LYS A 166 0.11 14.55 2.07
C LYS A 166 -0.97 14.95 3.07
N THR A 167 -2.14 14.32 3.04
CA THR A 167 -3.22 14.64 3.98
C THR A 167 -2.85 14.41 5.45
N LEU A 168 -1.86 13.55 5.74
CA LEU A 168 -1.34 13.35 7.10
C LEU A 168 -0.57 14.57 7.64
N ARG A 169 -0.13 15.50 6.80
CA ARG A 169 0.47 16.79 7.14
C ARG A 169 1.80 16.72 7.91
N GLY A 170 2.55 15.64 7.77
CA GLY A 170 3.86 15.45 8.39
C GLY A 170 5.02 15.88 7.48
N PRO A 171 6.26 15.70 7.93
CA PRO A 171 7.45 15.87 7.10
C PRO A 171 7.49 14.82 5.98
N ARG A 172 8.35 15.04 4.98
CA ARG A 172 8.52 14.07 3.90
C ARG A 172 9.04 12.74 4.42
N GLY A 173 8.37 11.67 4.00
CA GLY A 173 8.72 10.30 4.33
C GLY A 173 7.67 9.34 3.81
N GLY A 174 7.94 8.06 3.97
CA GLY A 174 7.02 6.96 3.70
C GLY A 174 6.95 6.01 4.89
N VAL A 175 5.85 5.29 5.00
CA VAL A 175 5.65 4.27 6.03
C VAL A 175 5.04 3.02 5.42
N ILE A 176 5.37 1.86 6.03
CA ILE A 176 4.78 0.57 5.71
C ILE A 176 4.19 0.02 7.00
N LEU A 177 2.94 -0.43 6.96
CA LEU A 177 2.20 -0.95 8.10
C LEU A 177 1.67 -2.35 7.79
N THR A 178 1.65 -3.23 8.78
CA THR A 178 1.01 -4.55 8.67
C THR A 178 0.62 -5.06 10.06
N ASN A 179 -0.34 -5.99 10.11
CA ASN A 179 -0.70 -6.73 11.32
C ASN A 179 -0.11 -8.15 11.34
N ASP A 180 0.70 -8.50 10.34
CA ASP A 180 1.33 -9.81 10.20
C ASP A 180 2.83 -9.69 10.50
N GLU A 181 3.30 -10.45 11.50
CA GLU A 181 4.70 -10.43 11.95
C GLU A 181 5.68 -10.94 10.88
N ASP A 182 5.28 -11.96 10.11
CA ASP A 182 6.15 -12.53 9.08
C ASP A 182 6.26 -11.59 7.86
N LEU A 183 5.18 -10.90 7.52
CA LEU A 183 5.22 -9.83 6.53
C LEU A 183 6.09 -8.67 7.03
N ALA A 184 5.97 -8.29 8.29
CA ALA A 184 6.79 -7.22 8.88
C ALA A 184 8.29 -7.53 8.75
N LYS A 185 8.72 -8.75 9.04
CA LYS A 185 10.12 -9.19 8.88
C LYS A 185 10.60 -9.05 7.43
N LYS A 186 9.80 -9.52 6.46
CA LYS A 186 10.11 -9.42 5.03
C LYS A 186 10.19 -7.98 4.57
N LEU A 187 9.24 -7.15 4.97
CA LEU A 187 9.18 -5.74 4.60
C LEU A 187 10.33 -4.93 5.22
N ASN A 188 10.69 -5.20 6.47
CA ASN A 188 11.85 -4.57 7.10
C ASN A 188 13.14 -4.93 6.36
N SER A 189 13.34 -6.20 6.02
CA SER A 189 14.49 -6.63 5.23
C SER A 189 14.51 -6.01 3.83
N ALA A 190 13.35 -5.80 3.21
CA ALA A 190 13.23 -5.20 1.90
C ALA A 190 13.52 -3.69 1.89
N VAL A 191 13.29 -2.98 3.00
CA VAL A 191 13.65 -1.56 3.16
C VAL A 191 15.13 -1.42 3.47
N PHE A 192 15.64 -2.26 4.36
CA PHE A 192 17.06 -2.31 4.71
C PHE A 192 17.43 -3.71 5.19
N PRO A 193 18.47 -4.35 4.62
CA PRO A 193 19.46 -3.85 3.63
C PRO A 193 19.04 -4.01 2.15
N GLY A 194 17.78 -4.30 1.85
CA GLY A 194 17.26 -4.52 0.51
C GLY A 194 17.22 -3.29 -0.41
#